data_347abb5a308824560c164ecd04fab69a
#
_entry.id   347abb5a308824560c164ecd04fab69a
#
_cell.length_a   1.000
_cell.length_b   1.000
_cell.length_c   1.000
_cell.angle_alpha   90.00
_cell.angle_beta   90.00
_cell.angle_gamma   90.00
#
_symmetry.space_group_name_H-M   'P 1'
#
loop_
_entity.id
_entity.type
_entity.pdbx_description
1 polymer ?
#
loop_
_entity_poly.entity_id
_entity_poly.type
_entity_poly.pdbx_seq_one_letter_code
_entity_poly.pdbx_strand_id
1 'polypeptide(L)' 'MDAITAIKAVAAASEKKRNIIDLIALNKLGIWTLEPQNSDRLDFHDLSVASIREALETAFSAGVEVGLTVNGK' A
#
# COMPACT_ATOMS: atom_id res chain seq x y z
N MET A 1 -11.91 12.33 -22.32
CA MET A 1 -12.05 11.06 -21.58
C MET A 1 -13.47 10.97 -21.03
N ASP A 2 -14.14 9.89 -21.26
CA ASP A 2 -15.49 9.74 -20.73
C ASP A 2 -15.47 9.31 -19.26
N ALA A 3 -16.66 9.38 -18.61
CA ALA A 3 -16.75 9.09 -17.18
C ALA A 3 -16.41 7.63 -16.85
N ILE A 4 -16.75 6.71 -17.73
CA ILE A 4 -16.49 5.29 -17.49
C ILE A 4 -14.99 5.01 -17.50
N THR A 5 -14.27 5.59 -18.45
CA THR A 5 -12.81 5.43 -18.52
C THR A 5 -12.13 6.03 -17.29
N ALA A 6 -12.59 7.21 -16.84
CA ALA A 6 -12.04 7.85 -15.66
C ALA A 6 -12.27 7.00 -14.40
N ILE A 7 -13.47 6.43 -14.27
CA ILE A 7 -13.80 5.57 -13.12
C ILE A 7 -12.93 4.32 -13.12
N LYS A 8 -12.73 3.69 -14.26
CA LYS A 8 -11.87 2.49 -14.36
C LYS A 8 -10.43 2.81 -14.02
N ALA A 9 -9.91 3.95 -14.45
CA ALA A 9 -8.56 4.36 -14.15
C ALA A 9 -8.36 4.58 -12.65
N VAL A 10 -9.32 5.21 -11.98
CA VAL A 10 -9.26 5.45 -10.54
C VAL A 10 -9.33 4.13 -9.79
N ALA A 11 -10.22 3.22 -10.19
CA ALA A 11 -10.35 1.92 -9.54
C ALA A 11 -9.06 1.11 -9.67
N ALA A 12 -8.46 1.09 -10.86
CA ALA A 12 -7.21 0.36 -11.09
C ALA A 12 -6.07 0.92 -10.25
N ALA A 13 -5.98 2.24 -10.15
CA ALA A 13 -4.95 2.89 -9.33
C ALA A 13 -5.14 2.56 -7.85
N SER A 14 -6.38 2.53 -7.38
CA SER A 14 -6.68 2.21 -5.99
C SER A 14 -6.33 0.76 -5.65
N GLU A 15 -6.62 -0.18 -6.54
CA GLU A 15 -6.26 -1.58 -6.34
C GLU A 15 -4.75 -1.77 -6.31
N LYS A 16 -4.03 -1.11 -7.21
CA LYS A 16 -2.58 -1.20 -7.27
C LYS A 16 -1.96 -0.65 -5.99
N LYS A 17 -2.46 0.47 -5.51
CA LYS A 17 -2.02 1.05 -4.25
C LYS A 17 -2.22 0.08 -3.08
N ARG A 18 -3.40 -0.52 -3.00
CA ARG A 18 -3.73 -1.47 -1.93
C ARG A 18 -2.80 -2.67 -1.96
N ASN A 19 -2.57 -3.25 -3.15
CA ASN A 19 -1.72 -4.41 -3.28
C ASN A 19 -0.28 -4.12 -2.87
N ILE A 20 0.25 -2.97 -3.24
CA ILE A 20 1.60 -2.57 -2.90
C ILE A 20 1.73 -2.38 -1.38
N ILE A 21 0.78 -1.70 -0.77
CA ILE A 21 0.80 -1.45 0.67
C ILE A 21 0.72 -2.76 1.45
N ASP A 22 -0.15 -3.67 1.03
CA ASP A 22 -0.28 -4.98 1.69
C ASP A 22 1.01 -5.79 1.58
N LEU A 23 1.67 -5.78 0.42
CA LEU A 23 2.93 -6.47 0.24
C LEU A 23 4.04 -5.89 1.11
N ILE A 24 4.09 -4.57 1.23
CA ILE A 24 5.08 -3.91 2.08
C ILE A 24 4.83 -4.26 3.54
N ALA A 25 3.57 -4.25 3.98
CA ALA A 25 3.23 -4.61 5.35
C ALA A 25 3.67 -6.03 5.67
N LEU A 26 3.44 -6.96 4.75
CA LEU A 26 3.84 -8.35 4.94
C LEU A 26 5.35 -8.52 4.96
N ASN A 27 6.04 -7.94 3.98
CA ASN A 27 7.47 -8.15 3.82
C ASN A 27 8.33 -7.36 4.80
N LYS A 28 7.91 -6.16 5.17
CA LYS A 28 8.71 -5.29 6.03
C LYS A 28 8.28 -5.30 7.48
N LEU A 29 6.99 -5.52 7.74
CA LEU A 29 6.45 -5.47 9.10
C LEU A 29 5.95 -6.82 9.59
N GLY A 30 5.85 -7.82 8.72
CA GLY A 30 5.32 -9.12 9.09
C GLY A 30 3.83 -9.11 9.40
N ILE A 31 3.12 -8.10 8.89
CA ILE A 31 1.69 -7.97 9.11
C ILE A 31 0.95 -8.59 7.91
N TRP A 32 0.15 -9.62 8.17
CA TRP A 32 -0.51 -10.36 7.09
C TRP A 32 -1.73 -9.65 6.54
N THR A 33 -2.33 -8.73 7.32
CA THR A 33 -3.47 -7.95 6.84
C THR A 33 -3.48 -6.59 7.51
N LEU A 34 -3.88 -5.57 6.75
CA LEU A 34 -4.08 -4.22 7.27
C LEU A 34 -5.56 -3.93 7.51
N GLU A 35 -6.43 -4.92 7.31
CA GLU A 35 -7.84 -4.78 7.62
C GLU A 35 -8.07 -4.97 9.11
N PRO A 36 -8.85 -4.10 9.76
CA PRO A 36 -9.16 -4.26 11.18
C PRO A 36 -9.82 -5.59 11.46
N GLN A 37 -9.34 -6.28 12.50
CA GLN A 37 -9.87 -7.58 12.89
C GLN A 37 -10.78 -7.49 14.10
N ASN A 38 -11.00 -6.28 14.62
CA ASN A 38 -11.84 -6.02 15.79
C ASN A 38 -11.37 -6.78 17.03
N SER A 39 -10.06 -6.94 17.14
CA SER A 39 -9.42 -7.63 18.26
C SER A 39 -8.09 -6.95 18.54
N ASP A 40 -7.89 -6.52 19.79
CA ASP A 40 -6.64 -5.87 20.16
C ASP A 40 -5.44 -6.77 19.88
N ARG A 41 -5.59 -8.06 20.14
CA ARG A 41 -4.51 -9.00 19.92
C ARG A 41 -4.08 -9.06 18.44
N LEU A 42 -5.03 -8.91 17.52
CA LEU A 42 -4.77 -9.02 16.10
C LEU A 42 -4.48 -7.67 15.44
N ASP A 43 -4.98 -6.58 16.02
CA ASP A 43 -4.84 -5.26 15.42
C ASP A 43 -3.63 -4.46 15.94
N PHE A 44 -3.09 -4.84 17.09
CA PHE A 44 -1.93 -4.15 17.66
C PHE A 44 -0.69 -5.01 17.49
N HIS A 45 0.36 -4.42 16.97
CA HIS A 45 1.60 -5.12 16.65
C HIS A 45 2.79 -4.43 17.31
N ASP A 46 3.70 -5.24 17.86
CA ASP A 46 4.92 -4.74 18.45
C ASP A 46 5.99 -4.68 17.37
N LEU A 47 6.31 -3.47 16.93
CA LEU A 47 7.20 -3.26 15.79
C LEU A 47 8.37 -2.36 16.17
N SER A 48 9.53 -2.65 15.60
CA SER A 48 10.70 -1.80 15.80
C SER A 48 10.60 -0.54 14.96
N VAL A 49 11.21 0.54 15.45
CA VAL A 49 11.27 1.79 14.69
C VAL A 49 11.98 1.58 13.36
N ALA A 50 13.01 0.74 13.34
CA ALA A 50 13.76 0.46 12.12
C ALA A 50 12.87 -0.21 11.06
N SER A 51 12.05 -1.17 11.46
CA SER A 51 11.13 -1.83 10.54
C SER A 51 10.08 -0.87 10.01
N ILE A 52 9.55 -0.01 10.87
CA ILE A 52 8.55 0.98 10.47
C ILE A 52 9.17 1.94 9.45
N ARG A 53 10.39 2.41 9.72
CA ARG A 53 11.08 3.33 8.81
C ARG A 53 11.29 2.67 7.44
N GLU A 54 11.76 1.44 7.44
CA GLU A 54 12.00 0.71 6.19
C GLU A 54 10.71 0.56 5.38
N ALA A 55 9.60 0.24 6.04
CA ALA A 55 8.32 0.12 5.38
C ALA A 55 7.88 1.44 4.77
N LEU A 56 8.05 2.54 5.50
CA LEU A 56 7.65 3.86 5.00
C LEU A 56 8.52 4.30 3.83
N GLU A 57 9.82 4.07 3.89
CA GLU A 57 10.72 4.41 2.79
C GLU A 57 10.40 3.57 1.55
N THR A 58 10.11 2.30 1.73
CA THR A 58 9.73 1.43 0.64
C THR A 58 8.41 1.89 0.01
N ALA A 59 7.45 2.28 0.84
CA ALA A 59 6.16 2.77 0.34
C ALA A 59 6.34 4.06 -0.46
N PHE A 60 7.20 4.96 0.00
CA PHE A 60 7.48 6.19 -0.73
C PHE A 60 8.09 5.90 -2.11
N SER A 61 9.09 5.02 -2.15
CA SER A 61 9.74 4.65 -3.40
C SER A 61 8.78 3.96 -4.37
N ALA A 62 7.96 3.06 -3.85
CA ALA A 62 6.96 2.38 -4.67
C ALA A 62 5.96 3.37 -5.24
N GLY A 63 5.55 4.36 -4.45
CA GLY A 63 4.62 5.38 -4.89
C GLY A 63 5.19 6.23 -6.01
N VAL A 64 6.47 6.58 -5.93
CA VAL A 64 7.16 7.32 -6.99
C VAL A 64 7.15 6.51 -8.29
N GLU A 65 7.48 5.23 -8.22
CA GLU A 65 7.51 4.39 -9.41
C GLU A 65 6.14 4.22 -10.04
N VAL A 66 5.12 4.00 -9.23
CA VAL A 66 3.75 3.90 -9.72
C VAL A 66 3.32 5.21 -10.37
N GLY A 67 3.67 6.34 -9.77
CA GLY A 67 3.37 7.65 -10.33
C GLY A 67 3.98 7.86 -11.70
N LEU A 68 5.24 7.45 -11.88
CA LEU A 68 5.92 7.54 -13.17
C LEU A 68 5.24 6.66 -14.22
N THR A 69 4.85 5.46 -13.83
CA THR A 69 4.19 4.52 -14.72
C THR A 69 2.80 5.01 -15.13
N VAL A 70 2.02 5.47 -14.15
CA VAL A 70 0.64 5.92 -14.39
C VAL A 70 0.61 7.16 -15.26
N ASN A 71 1.60 8.04 -15.12
CA ASN A 71 1.66 9.26 -15.92
C ASN A 71 2.12 9.01 -17.35
N GLY A 72 2.43 7.78 -17.70
CA GLY A 72 2.68 7.38 -19.07
C GLY A 72 3.95 7.92 -19.68
N LYS A 73 4.92 8.15 -18.86
CA LYS A 73 6.18 8.75 -19.33
C LYS A 73 7.32 7.77 -19.35
#